data_4def31b0dd72a70866ddc6510307c97a
#
_entry.id   4def31b0dd72a70866ddc6510307c97a
#
_cell.length_a   1.000
_cell.length_b   1.000
_cell.length_c   1.000
_cell.angle_alpha   90.00
_cell.angle_beta   90.00
_cell.angle_gamma   90.00
#
_symmetry.space_group_name_H-M   'P 1'
#
loop_
_entity.id
_entity.type
_entity.pdbx_description
1 polymer ?
#
loop_
_entity_poly.entity_id
_entity_poly.type
_entity_poly.pdbx_seq_one_letter_code
_entity_poly.pdbx_strand_id
1 'polypeptide(L)'
;EKFTITIYEKNKTMGRKFLVAGKGGFNLTHSEPIKQLIKRYTANNFLNKSLHHFTNTDFRDWLERIGIPTYTGSSKRVYPKEGIKPIEVLSAILKHLKEKGVIIKYEHTFSDWDENNNPIINNKSTQTNYTVFSLGGGSWKITGSDGTWLDTFSKKGIKTKPFQASNCGYQIDW
;
A
#
# COMPACT_ATOMS: atom_id res chain seq x y z
N GLU A 1 3.96 15.05 19.76
CA GLU A 1 5.26 14.97 19.03
C GLU A 1 4.99 15.13 17.53
N LYS A 2 5.88 15.90 16.87
CA LYS A 2 5.80 16.11 15.41
C LYS A 2 6.84 15.20 14.75
N PHE A 3 6.39 14.22 14.00
CA PHE A 3 7.28 13.36 13.23
C PHE A 3 7.67 14.01 11.90
N THR A 4 8.91 13.84 11.49
CA THR A 4 9.34 14.05 10.11
C THR A 4 9.17 12.75 9.35
N ILE A 5 8.35 12.76 8.31
CA ILE A 5 8.02 11.56 7.53
C ILE A 5 8.71 11.63 6.18
N THR A 6 9.48 10.60 5.83
CA THR A 6 10.06 10.43 4.49
C THR A 6 9.57 9.13 3.87
N ILE A 7 9.07 9.21 2.65
CA ILE A 7 8.68 8.04 1.84
C ILE A 7 9.80 7.81 0.81
N TYR A 8 10.31 6.59 0.75
CA TYR A 8 11.27 6.15 -0.25
C TYR A 8 10.56 5.25 -1.26
N GLU A 9 10.57 5.64 -2.53
CA GLU A 9 10.01 4.90 -3.65
C GLU A 9 11.12 4.45 -4.59
N LYS A 10 11.19 3.16 -4.90
CA LYS A 10 12.25 2.60 -5.77
C LYS A 10 12.14 3.03 -7.23
N ASN A 11 10.95 3.37 -7.70
CA ASN A 11 10.71 3.79 -9.08
C ASN A 11 10.83 5.31 -9.24
N LYS A 12 10.88 5.76 -10.50
CA LYS A 12 10.83 7.19 -10.88
C LYS A 12 9.48 7.83 -10.56
N THR A 13 8.43 7.02 -10.41
CA THR A 13 7.06 7.49 -10.12
C THR A 13 6.39 6.57 -9.12
N MET A 14 5.61 7.13 -8.22
CA MET A 14 4.84 6.39 -7.23
C MET A 14 3.54 5.83 -7.81
N GLY A 15 3.05 4.75 -7.23
CA GLY A 15 1.70 4.24 -7.47
C GLY A 15 1.50 3.51 -8.80
N ARG A 16 2.53 3.03 -9.47
CA ARG A 16 2.41 2.33 -10.78
C ARG A 16 1.37 1.23 -10.77
N LYS A 17 1.38 0.36 -9.75
CA LYS A 17 0.39 -0.72 -9.63
C LYS A 17 -1.01 -0.17 -9.38
N PHE A 18 -1.15 0.88 -8.61
CA PHE A 18 -2.42 1.56 -8.36
C PHE A 18 -3.03 2.10 -9.67
N LEU A 19 -2.20 2.71 -10.53
CA LEU A 19 -2.64 3.30 -11.79
C LEU A 19 -3.12 2.26 -12.82
N VAL A 20 -2.56 1.05 -12.83
CA VAL A 20 -2.97 -0.01 -13.77
C VAL A 20 -4.17 -0.83 -13.28
N ALA A 21 -4.60 -0.66 -12.04
CA ALA A 21 -5.76 -1.37 -11.47
C ALA A 21 -7.13 -0.94 -12.04
N GLY A 22 -7.16 0.08 -12.93
CA GLY A 22 -8.37 0.80 -13.30
C GLY A 22 -9.23 0.23 -14.44
N LYS A 23 -8.86 -0.87 -15.08
CA LYS A 23 -9.74 -1.48 -16.12
C LYS A 23 -10.84 -2.31 -15.45
N GLY A 24 -12.02 -1.73 -15.31
CA GLY A 24 -13.20 -2.38 -14.71
C GLY A 24 -13.56 -1.90 -13.31
N GLY A 25 -13.03 -0.75 -12.89
CA GLY A 25 -13.28 -0.14 -11.59
C GLY A 25 -12.27 -0.59 -10.53
N PHE A 26 -11.61 0.36 -9.89
CA PHE A 26 -10.73 0.08 -8.78
C PHE A 26 -11.45 0.41 -7.47
N ASN A 27 -11.65 -0.59 -6.63
CA ASN A 27 -12.21 -0.38 -5.32
C ASN A 27 -11.13 0.14 -4.37
N LEU A 28 -11.51 1.12 -3.55
CA LEU A 28 -10.64 1.74 -2.56
C LEU A 28 -10.72 1.05 -1.19
N THR A 29 -11.93 0.63 -0.82
CA THR A 29 -12.20 -0.09 0.42
C THR A 29 -13.51 -0.88 0.32
N HIS A 30 -14.01 -1.38 1.44
CA HIS A 30 -15.27 -2.10 1.56
C HIS A 30 -16.17 -1.44 2.60
N SER A 31 -17.49 -1.42 2.39
CA SER A 31 -18.45 -0.72 3.25
C SER A 31 -19.06 -1.60 4.35
N GLU A 32 -18.57 -2.83 4.54
CA GLU A 32 -19.05 -3.68 5.60
C GLU A 32 -18.68 -3.15 7.00
N PRO A 33 -19.44 -3.49 8.04
CA PRO A 33 -19.12 -3.11 9.40
C PRO A 33 -17.70 -3.55 9.79
N ILE A 34 -16.95 -2.70 10.50
CA ILE A 34 -15.55 -2.94 10.83
C ILE A 34 -15.31 -4.30 11.51
N LYS A 35 -16.20 -4.74 12.37
CA LYS A 35 -16.14 -6.06 13.03
C LYS A 35 -16.17 -7.24 12.05
N GLN A 36 -16.84 -7.07 10.88
CA GLN A 36 -16.87 -8.07 9.82
C GLN A 36 -15.62 -7.97 8.94
N LEU A 37 -15.22 -6.74 8.61
CA LEU A 37 -14.01 -6.48 7.80
C LEU A 37 -12.76 -7.10 8.45
N ILE A 38 -12.57 -6.92 9.75
CA ILE A 38 -11.43 -7.46 10.49
C ILE A 38 -11.34 -8.99 10.37
N LYS A 39 -12.46 -9.70 10.38
CA LYS A 39 -12.49 -11.17 10.24
C LYS A 39 -11.96 -11.69 8.91
N ARG A 40 -11.85 -10.84 7.89
CA ARG A 40 -11.28 -11.21 6.58
C ARG A 40 -9.75 -11.27 6.57
N TYR A 41 -9.11 -10.70 7.59
CA TYR A 41 -7.66 -10.72 7.69
C TYR A 41 -7.18 -11.93 8.47
N THR A 42 -6.17 -12.62 7.92
CA THR A 42 -5.45 -13.66 8.67
C THR A 42 -4.62 -12.99 9.76
N ALA A 43 -4.55 -13.60 10.94
CA ALA A 43 -4.00 -12.98 12.15
C ALA A 43 -4.73 -11.67 12.52
N ASN A 44 -6.07 -11.71 12.54
CA ASN A 44 -6.95 -10.58 12.82
C ASN A 44 -6.61 -9.84 14.12
N ASN A 45 -6.10 -10.54 15.13
CA ASN A 45 -5.69 -9.93 16.39
C ASN A 45 -4.56 -8.90 16.23
N PHE A 46 -3.65 -9.11 15.28
CA PHE A 46 -2.55 -8.18 15.02
C PHE A 46 -3.06 -6.84 14.46
N LEU A 47 -4.04 -6.88 13.55
CA LEU A 47 -4.58 -5.69 12.90
C LEU A 47 -5.75 -5.05 13.65
N ASN A 48 -6.33 -5.75 14.62
CA ASN A 48 -7.57 -5.35 15.29
C ASN A 48 -7.51 -3.92 15.86
N LYS A 49 -6.46 -3.61 16.62
CA LYS A 49 -6.28 -2.27 17.22
C LYS A 49 -6.16 -1.18 16.16
N SER A 50 -5.35 -1.40 15.12
CA SER A 50 -5.12 -0.43 14.06
C SER A 50 -6.37 -0.17 13.24
N LEU A 51 -7.12 -1.22 12.87
CA LEU A 51 -8.34 -1.12 12.09
C LEU A 51 -9.53 -0.52 12.87
N HIS A 52 -9.54 -0.62 14.20
CA HIS A 52 -10.49 0.13 15.02
C HIS A 52 -10.09 1.59 15.21
N HIS A 53 -8.79 1.89 15.20
CA HIS A 53 -8.31 3.26 15.32
C HIS A 53 -8.51 4.08 14.03
N PHE A 54 -8.40 3.43 12.86
CA PHE A 54 -8.67 4.02 11.56
C PHE A 54 -9.45 3.03 10.71
N THR A 55 -10.77 3.23 10.69
CA THR A 55 -11.72 2.31 10.07
C THR A 55 -11.85 2.55 8.55
N ASN A 56 -12.56 1.65 7.87
CA ASN A 56 -12.95 1.86 6.48
C ASN A 56 -13.87 3.08 6.28
N THR A 57 -14.63 3.47 7.28
CA THR A 57 -15.43 4.71 7.28
C THR A 57 -14.53 5.94 7.39
N ASP A 58 -13.58 5.94 8.35
CA ASP A 58 -12.60 7.03 8.49
C ASP A 58 -11.77 7.22 7.21
N PHE A 59 -11.44 6.12 6.53
CA PHE A 59 -10.74 6.20 5.24
C PHE A 59 -11.60 6.86 4.15
N ARG A 60 -12.91 6.57 4.09
CA ARG A 60 -13.83 7.23 3.15
C ARG A 60 -13.97 8.72 3.46
N ASP A 61 -14.11 9.08 4.73
CA ASP A 61 -14.21 10.46 5.18
C ASP A 61 -12.91 11.24 4.87
N TRP A 62 -11.77 10.55 5.00
CA TRP A 62 -10.49 11.13 4.60
C TRP A 62 -10.41 11.37 3.10
N LEU A 63 -10.86 10.41 2.26
CA LEU A 63 -10.92 10.58 0.81
C LEU A 63 -11.80 11.76 0.41
N GLU A 64 -12.98 11.90 1.02
CA GLU A 64 -13.89 13.04 0.79
C GLU A 64 -13.19 14.38 1.13
N ARG A 65 -12.50 14.45 2.27
CA ARG A 65 -11.74 15.65 2.68
C ARG A 65 -10.63 16.05 1.71
N ILE A 66 -10.03 15.10 1.01
CA ILE A 66 -9.01 15.39 -0.02
C ILE A 66 -9.59 15.55 -1.42
N GLY A 67 -10.92 15.64 -1.54
CA GLY A 67 -11.62 15.90 -2.81
C GLY A 67 -11.92 14.66 -3.64
N ILE A 68 -11.92 13.46 -3.03
CA ILE A 68 -12.24 12.18 -3.70
C ILE A 68 -13.57 11.64 -3.16
N PRO A 69 -14.72 12.10 -3.66
CA PRO A 69 -16.01 11.54 -3.28
C PRO A 69 -16.14 10.08 -3.73
N THR A 70 -16.79 9.27 -2.89
CA THR A 70 -16.92 7.84 -3.10
C THR A 70 -18.38 7.39 -3.14
N TYR A 71 -18.63 6.22 -3.75
CA TYR A 71 -19.90 5.52 -3.68
C TYR A 71 -19.70 4.05 -3.35
N THR A 72 -20.76 3.40 -2.87
CA THR A 72 -20.76 1.97 -2.56
C THR A 72 -21.48 1.21 -3.67
N GLY A 73 -20.78 0.27 -4.31
CA GLY A 73 -21.35 -0.61 -5.32
C GLY A 73 -22.19 -1.75 -4.71
N SER A 74 -22.88 -2.51 -5.56
CA SER A 74 -23.74 -3.63 -5.16
C SER A 74 -23.03 -4.72 -4.36
N SER A 75 -21.73 -4.93 -4.62
CA SER A 75 -20.88 -5.88 -3.89
C SER A 75 -20.33 -5.32 -2.57
N LYS A 76 -20.85 -4.20 -2.06
CA LYS A 76 -20.35 -3.45 -0.90
C LYS A 76 -18.91 -2.92 -1.05
N ARG A 77 -18.32 -3.02 -2.21
CA ARG A 77 -17.05 -2.36 -2.51
C ARG A 77 -17.25 -0.87 -2.69
N VAL A 78 -16.29 -0.09 -2.24
CA VAL A 78 -16.30 1.38 -2.31
C VAL A 78 -15.40 1.82 -3.45
N TYR A 79 -15.93 2.65 -4.33
CA TYR A 79 -15.25 3.17 -5.51
C TYR A 79 -15.25 4.70 -5.47
N PRO A 80 -14.32 5.38 -6.15
CA PRO A 80 -14.47 6.80 -6.45
C PRO A 80 -15.74 7.01 -7.27
N LYS A 81 -16.37 8.18 -7.15
CA LYS A 81 -17.51 8.55 -8.02
C LYS A 81 -17.14 8.42 -9.49
N GLU A 82 -18.18 8.18 -10.30
CA GLU A 82 -18.03 8.04 -11.74
C GLU A 82 -17.27 9.20 -12.37
N GLY A 83 -16.40 8.90 -13.34
CA GLY A 83 -15.54 9.89 -14.00
C GLY A 83 -14.18 10.11 -13.30
N ILE A 84 -14.02 9.81 -12.03
CA ILE A 84 -12.74 9.96 -11.32
C ILE A 84 -11.80 8.81 -11.69
N LYS A 85 -10.65 9.16 -12.28
CA LYS A 85 -9.62 8.22 -12.72
C LYS A 85 -8.62 7.89 -11.60
N PRO A 86 -7.95 6.72 -11.64
CA PRO A 86 -6.90 6.38 -10.66
C PRO A 86 -5.83 7.44 -10.48
N ILE A 87 -5.44 8.11 -11.57
CA ILE A 87 -4.44 9.17 -11.51
C ILE A 87 -4.90 10.39 -10.69
N GLU A 88 -6.20 10.72 -10.72
CA GLU A 88 -6.75 11.84 -9.97
C GLU A 88 -6.76 11.52 -8.46
N VAL A 89 -7.12 10.28 -8.11
CA VAL A 89 -7.05 9.82 -6.72
C VAL A 89 -5.60 9.84 -6.22
N LEU A 90 -4.67 9.32 -6.99
CA LEU A 90 -3.24 9.33 -6.63
C LEU A 90 -2.73 10.76 -6.47
N SER A 91 -3.07 11.65 -7.39
CA SER A 91 -2.67 13.07 -7.35
C SER A 91 -3.19 13.79 -6.12
N ALA A 92 -4.45 13.54 -5.73
CA ALA A 92 -5.04 14.11 -4.52
C ALA A 92 -4.31 13.61 -3.26
N ILE A 93 -3.99 12.32 -3.19
CA ILE A 93 -3.21 11.74 -2.09
C ILE A 93 -1.82 12.39 -2.01
N LEU A 94 -1.09 12.46 -3.12
CA LEU A 94 0.25 13.03 -3.15
C LEU A 94 0.27 14.53 -2.80
N LYS A 95 -0.72 15.27 -3.27
CA LYS A 95 -0.93 16.68 -2.90
C LYS A 95 -1.11 16.82 -1.40
N HIS A 96 -2.01 16.02 -0.82
CA HIS A 96 -2.26 16.04 0.63
C HIS A 96 -1.01 15.68 1.45
N LEU A 97 -0.24 14.68 1.04
CA LEU A 97 1.02 14.32 1.69
C LEU A 97 2.02 15.48 1.67
N LYS A 98 2.15 16.16 0.52
CA LYS A 98 3.00 17.35 0.38
C LYS A 98 2.56 18.49 1.29
N GLU A 99 1.26 18.77 1.38
CA GLU A 99 0.68 19.77 2.28
C GLU A 99 0.94 19.45 3.76
N LYS A 100 1.04 18.17 4.10
CA LYS A 100 1.43 17.71 5.45
C LYS A 100 2.94 17.70 5.69
N GLY A 101 3.75 18.14 4.73
CA GLY A 101 5.20 18.21 4.86
C GLY A 101 5.91 16.85 4.73
N VAL A 102 5.24 15.84 4.15
CA VAL A 102 5.86 14.54 3.90
C VAL A 102 6.87 14.68 2.75
N ILE A 103 8.08 14.19 2.98
CA ILE A 103 9.16 14.17 1.99
C ILE A 103 9.05 12.89 1.17
N ILE A 104 9.02 12.98 -0.17
CA ILE A 104 9.01 11.82 -1.04
C ILE A 104 10.31 11.81 -1.84
N LYS A 105 11.04 10.70 -1.76
CA LYS A 105 12.29 10.47 -2.49
C LYS A 105 12.08 9.32 -3.48
N TYR A 106 12.18 9.62 -4.75
CA TYR A 106 12.09 8.63 -5.84
C TYR A 106 13.47 8.03 -6.16
N GLU A 107 13.48 6.87 -6.83
CA GLU A 107 14.70 6.13 -7.19
C GLU A 107 15.54 5.77 -5.95
N HIS A 108 14.84 5.46 -4.84
CA HIS A 108 15.45 5.07 -3.58
C HIS A 108 15.01 3.66 -3.20
N THR A 109 15.93 2.73 -3.34
CA THR A 109 15.68 1.30 -3.14
C THR A 109 16.19 0.85 -1.78
N PHE A 110 15.31 0.25 -0.99
CA PHE A 110 15.70 -0.50 0.20
C PHE A 110 16.40 -1.80 -0.22
N SER A 111 17.54 -2.09 0.38
CA SER A 111 18.32 -3.31 0.09
C SER A 111 18.51 -4.23 1.29
N ASP A 112 18.75 -3.68 2.47
CA ASP A 112 19.03 -4.45 3.69
C ASP A 112 18.96 -3.54 4.94
N TRP A 113 19.44 -4.03 6.07
CA TRP A 113 19.65 -3.29 7.31
C TRP A 113 21.14 -3.25 7.67
N ASP A 114 21.56 -2.19 8.33
CA ASP A 114 22.87 -2.12 8.97
C ASP A 114 22.91 -2.90 10.30
N GLU A 115 24.06 -2.87 10.97
CA GLU A 115 24.29 -3.56 12.25
C GLU A 115 23.38 -3.00 13.38
N ASN A 116 22.95 -1.74 13.27
CA ASN A 116 22.04 -1.08 14.22
C ASN A 116 20.56 -1.21 13.85
N ASN A 117 20.21 -2.06 12.87
CA ASN A 117 18.88 -2.25 12.31
C ASN A 117 18.28 -1.02 11.61
N ASN A 118 19.10 -0.06 11.19
CA ASN A 118 18.63 1.00 10.32
C ASN A 118 18.51 0.49 8.88
N PRO A 119 17.49 0.89 8.12
CA PRO A 119 17.34 0.48 6.72
C PRO A 119 18.48 1.05 5.85
N ILE A 120 19.01 0.22 4.98
CA ILE A 120 19.97 0.63 3.94
C ILE A 120 19.18 1.00 2.70
N ILE A 121 19.27 2.28 2.31
CA ILE A 121 18.62 2.85 1.14
C ILE A 121 19.69 3.34 0.16
N ASN A 122 19.71 2.84 -1.07
CA ASN A 122 20.75 3.15 -2.07
C ASN A 122 22.16 2.99 -1.49
N ASN A 123 22.43 1.88 -0.82
CA ASN A 123 23.70 1.54 -0.17
C ASN A 123 24.13 2.50 0.96
N LYS A 124 23.21 3.32 1.49
CA LYS A 124 23.46 4.20 2.64
C LYS A 124 22.55 3.83 3.80
N SER A 125 23.14 3.68 4.98
CA SER A 125 22.37 3.54 6.22
C SER A 125 21.53 4.81 6.45
N THR A 126 20.27 4.61 6.80
CA THR A 126 19.31 5.70 7.03
C THR A 126 18.78 5.59 8.45
N GLN A 127 19.29 6.44 9.34
CA GLN A 127 18.86 6.45 10.73
C GLN A 127 17.38 6.87 10.83
N THR A 128 16.58 6.06 11.52
CA THR A 128 15.14 6.29 11.71
C THR A 128 14.70 5.85 13.10
N ASN A 129 13.69 6.54 13.66
CA ASN A 129 13.04 6.08 14.89
C ASN A 129 12.04 4.93 14.59
N TYR A 130 11.38 4.99 13.45
CA TYR A 130 10.39 3.99 13.02
C TYR A 130 10.49 3.78 11.51
N THR A 131 10.33 2.55 11.09
CA THR A 131 10.28 2.20 9.67
C THR A 131 9.01 1.41 9.38
N VAL A 132 8.26 1.83 8.35
CA VAL A 132 7.10 1.09 7.85
C VAL A 132 7.43 0.57 6.46
N PHE A 133 7.45 -0.75 6.31
CA PHE A 133 7.71 -1.40 5.04
C PHE A 133 6.41 -1.66 4.29
N SER A 134 6.23 -0.99 3.13
CA SER A 134 5.08 -1.14 2.22
C SER A 134 5.55 -1.57 0.84
N LEU A 135 6.30 -2.68 0.78
CA LEU A 135 7.08 -3.12 -0.38
C LEU A 135 6.24 -3.82 -1.47
N GLY A 136 4.93 -3.93 -1.25
CA GLY A 136 4.01 -4.57 -2.18
C GLY A 136 4.05 -6.09 -2.15
N GLY A 137 3.35 -6.71 -3.09
CA GLY A 137 3.29 -8.16 -3.25
C GLY A 137 4.19 -8.68 -4.37
N GLY A 138 3.98 -9.94 -4.80
CA GLY A 138 4.72 -10.61 -5.87
C GLY A 138 3.91 -10.84 -7.15
N SER A 139 2.78 -10.14 -7.34
CA SER A 139 1.79 -10.51 -8.37
C SER A 139 2.04 -9.94 -9.77
N TRP A 140 2.86 -8.89 -9.91
CA TRP A 140 3.11 -8.28 -11.22
C TRP A 140 4.44 -7.52 -11.26
N LYS A 141 5.48 -8.21 -11.65
CA LYS A 141 6.86 -7.72 -11.64
C LYS A 141 7.06 -6.41 -12.42
N ILE A 142 6.41 -6.26 -13.58
CA ILE A 142 6.56 -5.06 -14.43
C ILE A 142 6.05 -3.77 -13.77
N THR A 143 5.17 -3.88 -12.77
CA THR A 143 4.69 -2.75 -11.96
C THR A 143 5.50 -2.50 -10.71
N GLY A 144 6.58 -3.26 -10.50
CA GLY A 144 7.41 -3.22 -9.31
C GLY A 144 6.98 -4.15 -8.17
N SER A 145 5.91 -4.94 -8.35
CA SER A 145 5.46 -5.96 -7.38
C SER A 145 6.15 -7.30 -7.68
N ASP A 146 7.45 -7.38 -7.41
CA ASP A 146 8.30 -8.53 -7.71
C ASP A 146 8.48 -9.50 -6.53
N GLY A 147 8.14 -9.08 -5.31
CA GLY A 147 8.23 -9.90 -4.11
C GLY A 147 9.67 -10.20 -3.62
N THR A 148 10.68 -9.61 -4.24
CA THR A 148 12.11 -9.89 -3.95
C THR A 148 12.53 -9.53 -2.53
N TRP A 149 11.80 -8.64 -1.87
CA TRP A 149 12.05 -8.25 -0.49
C TRP A 149 11.89 -9.41 0.51
N LEU A 150 11.14 -10.47 0.17
CA LEU A 150 10.96 -11.64 1.05
C LEU A 150 12.29 -12.28 1.44
N ASP A 151 13.23 -12.41 0.51
CA ASP A 151 14.54 -13.01 0.75
C ASP A 151 15.34 -12.16 1.74
N THR A 152 15.31 -10.83 1.59
CA THR A 152 16.00 -9.90 2.50
C THR A 152 15.44 -10.03 3.92
N PHE A 153 14.11 -10.07 4.06
CA PHE A 153 13.45 -10.24 5.35
C PHE A 153 13.75 -11.61 5.99
N SER A 154 13.73 -12.67 5.18
CA SER A 154 14.05 -14.03 5.65
C SER A 154 15.50 -14.12 6.13
N LYS A 155 16.46 -13.55 5.41
CA LYS A 155 17.88 -13.49 5.82
C LYS A 155 18.08 -12.72 7.13
N LYS A 156 17.25 -11.70 7.39
CA LYS A 156 17.24 -10.96 8.66
C LYS A 156 16.63 -11.76 9.81
N GLY A 157 16.12 -12.98 9.57
CA GLY A 157 15.45 -13.80 10.57
C GLY A 157 13.97 -13.46 10.79
N ILE A 158 13.39 -12.59 9.98
CA ILE A 158 11.96 -12.27 10.04
C ILE A 158 11.19 -13.42 9.40
N LYS A 159 10.24 -14.00 10.12
CA LYS A 159 9.42 -15.11 9.63
C LYS A 159 8.54 -14.63 8.47
N THR A 160 8.78 -15.18 7.29
CA THR A 160 8.01 -14.90 6.07
C THR A 160 7.32 -16.15 5.55
N LYS A 161 6.33 -15.96 4.66
CA LYS A 161 5.74 -17.04 3.87
C LYS A 161 5.94 -16.71 2.39
N PRO A 162 6.31 -17.68 1.55
CA PRO A 162 6.39 -17.49 0.10
C PRO A 162 5.06 -17.00 -0.46
N PHE A 163 5.11 -16.15 -1.48
CA PHE A 163 3.92 -15.79 -2.22
C PHE A 163 3.37 -17.01 -2.96
N GLN A 164 2.05 -17.14 -2.94
CA GLN A 164 1.32 -18.15 -3.70
C GLN A 164 0.33 -17.44 -4.61
N ALA A 165 0.04 -18.03 -5.77
CA ALA A 165 -0.99 -17.53 -6.66
C ALA A 165 -2.36 -17.58 -5.96
N SER A 166 -3.05 -16.45 -5.88
CA SER A 166 -4.40 -16.36 -5.33
C SER A 166 -5.47 -16.29 -6.42
N ASN A 167 -5.09 -15.83 -7.63
CA ASN A 167 -5.93 -15.80 -8.82
C ASN A 167 -5.17 -16.51 -9.94
N CYS A 168 -5.77 -17.54 -10.52
CA CYS A 168 -5.18 -18.29 -11.62
C CYS A 168 -5.92 -17.97 -12.92
N GLY A 169 -5.18 -17.61 -13.99
CA GLY A 169 -5.62 -17.74 -15.35
C GLY A 169 -5.09 -19.06 -15.90
N TYR A 170 -5.91 -19.78 -16.65
CA TYR A 170 -5.50 -20.97 -17.39
C TYR A 170 -5.42 -20.60 -18.87
N GLN A 171 -4.32 -20.99 -19.50
CA GLN A 171 -4.19 -20.96 -20.95
C GLN A 171 -4.57 -22.36 -21.47
N ILE A 172 -5.52 -22.42 -22.38
CA ILE A 172 -5.96 -23.66 -23.01
C ILE A 172 -5.66 -23.48 -24.49
N ASP A 173 -4.90 -24.41 -25.06
CA ASP A 173 -4.74 -24.53 -26.51
C ASP A 173 -5.94 -25.31 -27.05
N TRP A 174 -6.75 -24.67 -27.93
CA TRP A 174 -7.95 -25.22 -28.54
C TRP A 174 -7.61 -25.99 -29.79
#